data_28a37a3e6b2881cc42d8c69e3ca76315
#
_entry.id   28a37a3e6b2881cc42d8c69e3ca76315
#
_cell.length_a   1.000
_cell.length_b   1.000
_cell.length_c   1.000
_cell.angle_alpha   90.00
_cell.angle_beta   90.00
_cell.angle_gamma   90.00
#
_symmetry.space_group_name_H-M   'P 1'
#
loop_
_entity.id
_entity.type
_entity.pdbx_description
1 polymer ?
#
loop_
_entity_poly.entity_id
_entity_poly.type
_entity_poly.pdbx_seq_one_letter_code
_entity_poly.pdbx_strand_id
1 'polypeptide(L)'
;MSYGLSVKSKSQDIEALKLQLREFAVARDWEQFHSVRNLILALVGEVGELAAEFQWISDEDIANSLQDSNKRESVGSEIADVFIYLLRLSDITGLDLAEELKKKLATNEERYPADRAKGSAAKYTAYE
;
A
#
# COMPACT_ATOMS: atom_id res chain seq x y z
N MET A 1 7.96 -28.98 1.42
CA MET A 1 8.04 -27.61 0.90
C MET A 1 6.71 -26.92 0.73
N SER A 2 5.62 -27.59 1.06
CA SER A 2 4.27 -27.04 0.96
C SER A 2 3.80 -26.31 2.22
N TYR A 3 4.49 -26.43 3.31
CA TYR A 3 4.06 -25.87 4.59
C TYR A 3 4.06 -24.34 4.62
N GLY A 4 4.86 -23.68 3.83
CA GLY A 4 4.89 -22.22 3.79
C GLY A 4 3.66 -21.60 3.12
N LEU A 5 2.99 -22.32 2.23
CA LEU A 5 1.82 -21.82 1.52
C LEU A 5 0.55 -21.82 2.39
N SER A 6 0.41 -22.84 3.21
CA SER A 6 -0.74 -23.01 4.10
C SER A 6 -0.81 -21.91 5.17
N VAL A 7 0.32 -21.49 5.70
CA VAL A 7 0.38 -20.44 6.72
C VAL A 7 0.09 -19.07 6.10
N LYS A 8 0.62 -18.81 4.92
CA LYS A 8 0.44 -17.52 4.24
C LYS A 8 -1.01 -17.24 3.87
N SER A 9 -1.76 -18.26 3.43
CA SER A 9 -3.12 -18.08 2.98
C SER A 9 -4.08 -17.63 4.08
N LYS A 10 -3.81 -17.97 5.35
CA LYS A 10 -4.69 -17.65 6.49
C LYS A 10 -4.45 -16.28 7.10
N SER A 11 -3.21 -15.78 7.05
CA SER A 11 -2.83 -14.56 7.77
C SER A 11 -2.78 -13.31 6.90
N GLN A 12 -2.95 -13.46 5.56
CA GLN A 12 -2.70 -12.37 4.62
C GLN A 12 -3.89 -11.99 3.76
N ASP A 13 -5.07 -12.44 4.12
CA ASP A 13 -6.31 -12.00 3.51
C ASP A 13 -6.56 -10.54 3.91
N ILE A 14 -6.86 -9.70 2.92
CA ILE A 14 -7.13 -8.27 3.14
C ILE A 14 -8.28 -8.08 4.11
N GLU A 15 -9.35 -8.86 4.00
CA GLU A 15 -10.49 -8.74 4.89
C GLU A 15 -10.14 -9.12 6.33
N ALA A 16 -9.31 -10.14 6.52
CA ALA A 16 -8.82 -10.52 7.84
C ALA A 16 -7.96 -9.43 8.46
N LEU A 17 -7.10 -8.79 7.68
CA LEU A 17 -6.27 -7.67 8.15
C LEU A 17 -7.12 -6.45 8.50
N LYS A 18 -8.13 -6.14 7.69
CA LYS A 18 -9.08 -5.06 8.01
C LYS A 18 -9.77 -5.31 9.33
N LEU A 19 -10.22 -6.54 9.58
CA LEU A 19 -10.87 -6.90 10.84
C LEU A 19 -9.92 -6.72 12.03
N GLN A 20 -8.68 -7.17 11.91
CA GLN A 20 -7.68 -6.98 12.97
C GLN A 20 -7.47 -5.50 13.30
N LEU A 21 -7.39 -4.66 12.28
CA LEU A 21 -7.21 -3.21 12.47
C LEU A 21 -8.45 -2.57 13.08
N ARG A 22 -9.64 -3.03 12.70
CA ARG A 22 -10.90 -2.56 13.30
C ARG A 22 -10.94 -2.88 14.78
N GLU A 23 -10.63 -4.10 15.14
CA GLU A 23 -10.60 -4.54 16.54
C GLU A 23 -9.55 -3.76 17.34
N PHE A 24 -8.41 -3.51 16.76
CA PHE A 24 -7.36 -2.70 17.37
C PHE A 24 -7.86 -1.28 17.66
N ALA A 25 -8.54 -0.66 16.73
CA ALA A 25 -9.08 0.70 16.87
C ALA A 25 -10.23 0.74 17.89
N VAL A 26 -11.14 -0.23 17.85
CA VAL A 26 -12.26 -0.33 18.79
C VAL A 26 -11.74 -0.48 20.21
N ALA A 27 -10.79 -1.35 20.44
CA ALA A 27 -10.22 -1.59 21.76
C ALA A 27 -9.61 -0.34 22.41
N ARG A 28 -9.21 0.64 21.60
CA ARG A 28 -8.59 1.90 22.03
C ARG A 28 -9.51 3.10 21.93
N ASP A 29 -10.75 2.88 21.54
CA ASP A 29 -11.72 3.94 21.28
C ASP A 29 -11.21 4.97 20.28
N TRP A 30 -10.49 4.49 19.27
CA TRP A 30 -9.91 5.34 18.24
C TRP A 30 -10.81 5.57 17.03
N GLU A 31 -11.91 4.84 16.92
CA GLU A 31 -12.85 5.02 15.80
C GLU A 31 -13.38 6.45 15.73
N GLN A 32 -13.53 7.10 16.87
CA GLN A 32 -13.97 8.50 16.92
C GLN A 32 -13.00 9.46 16.19
N PHE A 33 -11.74 9.07 16.06
CA PHE A 33 -10.72 9.88 15.38
C PHE A 33 -10.49 9.47 13.93
N HIS A 34 -11.06 8.35 13.50
CA HIS A 34 -10.83 7.76 12.19
C HIS A 34 -11.88 8.25 11.17
N SER A 35 -12.00 9.56 11.00
CA SER A 35 -12.76 10.09 9.87
C SER A 35 -11.99 9.89 8.57
N VAL A 36 -12.71 9.90 7.45
CA VAL A 36 -12.05 9.78 6.12
C VAL A 36 -10.97 10.84 5.96
N ARG A 37 -11.28 12.09 6.33
CA ARG A 37 -10.31 13.19 6.23
C ARG A 37 -9.07 12.94 7.09
N ASN A 38 -9.27 12.57 8.35
CA ASN A 38 -8.16 12.35 9.27
C ASN A 38 -7.26 11.21 8.80
N LEU A 39 -7.86 10.14 8.28
CA LEU A 39 -7.09 9.01 7.76
C LEU A 39 -6.28 9.39 6.52
N ILE A 40 -6.86 10.20 5.62
CA ILE A 40 -6.13 10.68 4.44
C ILE A 40 -4.96 11.56 4.84
N LEU A 41 -5.17 12.47 5.79
CA LEU A 41 -4.09 13.34 6.27
C LEU A 41 -2.97 12.54 6.95
N ALA A 42 -3.34 11.54 7.75
CA ALA A 42 -2.37 10.65 8.36
C ALA A 42 -1.61 9.82 7.30
N LEU A 43 -2.32 9.34 6.29
CA LEU A 43 -1.72 8.62 5.17
C LEU A 43 -0.67 9.47 4.44
N VAL A 44 -0.99 10.73 4.16
CA VAL A 44 -0.05 11.66 3.52
C VAL A 44 1.21 11.82 4.38
N GLY A 45 1.04 11.92 5.69
CA GLY A 45 2.16 11.99 6.62
C GLY A 45 3.07 10.76 6.53
N GLU A 46 2.48 9.57 6.51
CA GLU A 46 3.26 8.33 6.42
C GLU A 46 3.96 8.17 5.06
N VAL A 47 3.31 8.59 3.99
CA VAL A 47 3.95 8.63 2.66
C VAL A 47 5.15 9.58 2.69
N GLY A 48 5.02 10.72 3.37
CA GLY A 48 6.14 11.64 3.57
C GLY A 48 7.30 11.02 4.33
N GLU A 49 7.02 10.26 5.39
CA GLU A 49 8.05 9.56 6.15
C GLU A 49 8.74 8.46 5.33
N LEU A 50 7.96 7.75 4.51
CA LEU A 50 8.53 6.77 3.57
C LEU A 50 9.45 7.45 2.55
N ALA A 51 9.03 8.57 2.00
CA ALA A 51 9.85 9.35 1.07
C ALA A 51 11.15 9.84 1.73
N ALA A 52 11.06 10.25 3.00
CA ALA A 52 12.22 10.72 3.76
C ALA A 52 13.30 9.64 3.93
N GLU A 53 12.92 8.37 3.92
CA GLU A 53 13.88 7.27 4.01
C GLU A 53 14.88 7.27 2.84
N PHE A 54 14.50 7.82 1.69
CA PHE A 54 15.29 7.74 0.46
C PHE A 54 15.64 9.09 -0.15
N GLN A 55 15.17 10.21 0.42
CA GLN A 55 15.29 11.53 -0.22
C GLN A 55 16.73 11.96 -0.50
N TRP A 56 17.69 11.45 0.27
CA TRP A 56 19.11 11.81 0.12
C TRP A 56 19.96 10.68 -0.45
N ILE A 57 19.32 9.62 -0.93
CA ILE A 57 20.00 8.45 -1.50
C ILE A 57 19.72 8.41 -2.99
N SER A 58 20.77 8.27 -3.81
CA SER A 58 20.58 8.12 -5.25
C SER A 58 19.92 6.79 -5.59
N ASP A 59 19.21 6.74 -6.70
CA ASP A 59 18.55 5.51 -7.15
C ASP A 59 19.54 4.33 -7.27
N GLU A 60 20.78 4.63 -7.66
CA GLU A 60 21.83 3.63 -7.79
C GLU A 60 22.24 3.01 -6.45
N ASP A 61 22.12 3.77 -5.36
CA ASP A 61 22.55 3.34 -4.03
C ASP A 61 21.41 2.72 -3.19
N ILE A 62 20.17 2.81 -3.65
CA ILE A 62 19.01 2.33 -2.86
C ILE A 62 19.13 0.85 -2.56
N ALA A 63 19.43 0.01 -3.56
CA ALA A 63 19.50 -1.43 -3.38
C ALA A 63 20.56 -1.80 -2.33
N ASN A 64 21.70 -1.12 -2.35
CA ASN A 64 22.75 -1.32 -1.37
C ASN A 64 22.32 -0.85 0.03
N SER A 65 21.65 0.28 0.13
CA SER A 65 21.17 0.82 1.41
C SER A 65 20.19 -0.13 2.09
N LEU A 66 19.37 -0.86 1.31
CA LEU A 66 18.40 -1.82 1.82
C LEU A 66 19.03 -3.13 2.32
N GLN A 67 20.31 -3.33 2.14
CA GLN A 67 21.03 -4.47 2.74
C GLN A 67 21.33 -4.25 4.21
N ASP A 68 21.35 -3.00 4.66
CA ASP A 68 21.40 -2.71 6.09
C ASP A 68 20.09 -3.10 6.76
N SER A 69 20.16 -3.96 7.76
CA SER A 69 18.97 -4.51 8.44
C SER A 69 18.14 -3.43 9.11
N ASN A 70 18.77 -2.42 9.71
CA ASN A 70 18.07 -1.31 10.36
C ASN A 70 17.31 -0.46 9.34
N LYS A 71 17.94 -0.16 8.21
CA LYS A 71 17.30 0.58 7.12
C LYS A 71 16.11 -0.19 6.55
N ARG A 72 16.30 -1.47 6.29
CA ARG A 72 15.25 -2.35 5.78
C ARG A 72 14.06 -2.43 6.73
N GLU A 73 14.32 -2.55 8.03
CA GLU A 73 13.27 -2.59 9.05
C GLU A 73 12.49 -1.28 9.10
N SER A 74 13.20 -0.15 9.07
CA SER A 74 12.59 1.19 9.08
C SER A 74 11.70 1.39 7.85
N VAL A 75 12.19 1.04 6.67
CA VAL A 75 11.40 1.14 5.43
C VAL A 75 10.18 0.23 5.48
N GLY A 76 10.35 -1.00 5.96
CA GLY A 76 9.23 -1.93 6.12
C GLY A 76 8.15 -1.40 7.05
N SER A 77 8.54 -0.76 8.14
CA SER A 77 7.63 -0.12 9.09
C SER A 77 6.83 1.00 8.42
N GLU A 78 7.48 1.86 7.64
CA GLU A 78 6.80 2.96 6.95
C GLU A 78 5.84 2.47 5.87
N ILE A 79 6.23 1.44 5.12
CA ILE A 79 5.32 0.83 4.13
C ILE A 79 4.10 0.23 4.84
N ALA A 80 4.31 -0.43 5.97
CA ALA A 80 3.22 -0.99 6.77
C ALA A 80 2.26 0.10 7.25
N ASP A 81 2.77 1.24 7.71
CA ASP A 81 1.94 2.35 8.17
C ASP A 81 1.07 2.91 7.04
N VAL A 82 1.62 3.05 5.84
CA VAL A 82 0.86 3.46 4.65
C VAL A 82 -0.26 2.45 4.37
N PHE A 83 0.04 1.17 4.41
CA PHE A 83 -0.94 0.11 4.16
C PHE A 83 -2.04 0.08 5.21
N ILE A 84 -1.69 0.27 6.47
CA ILE A 84 -2.65 0.34 7.58
C ILE A 84 -3.71 1.41 7.30
N TYR A 85 -3.32 2.61 6.92
CA TYR A 85 -4.27 3.68 6.64
C TYR A 85 -5.13 3.41 5.40
N LEU A 86 -4.57 2.77 4.38
CA LEU A 86 -5.35 2.34 3.21
C LEU A 86 -6.40 1.29 3.60
N LEU A 87 -6.03 0.33 4.43
CA LEU A 87 -6.97 -0.68 4.91
C LEU A 87 -8.07 -0.06 5.78
N ARG A 88 -7.72 0.90 6.64
CA ARG A 88 -8.72 1.61 7.47
C ARG A 88 -9.68 2.43 6.60
N LEU A 89 -9.17 3.11 5.58
CA LEU A 89 -10.00 3.83 4.62
C LEU A 89 -10.96 2.90 3.90
N SER A 90 -10.47 1.76 3.43
CA SER A 90 -11.31 0.73 2.81
C SER A 90 -12.42 0.29 3.75
N ASP A 91 -12.09 0.04 5.02
CA ASP A 91 -13.05 -0.41 6.02
C ASP A 91 -14.14 0.63 6.30
N ILE A 92 -13.73 1.87 6.51
CA ILE A 92 -14.66 2.96 6.87
C ILE A 92 -15.56 3.36 5.70
N THR A 93 -15.03 3.35 4.49
CA THR A 93 -15.80 3.69 3.28
C THR A 93 -16.67 2.55 2.77
N GLY A 94 -16.46 1.33 3.26
CA GLY A 94 -17.16 0.16 2.77
C GLY A 94 -16.71 -0.30 1.39
N LEU A 95 -15.60 0.22 0.88
CA LEU A 95 -15.06 -0.18 -0.41
C LEU A 95 -14.23 -1.46 -0.27
N ASP A 96 -14.41 -2.37 -1.21
CA ASP A 96 -13.59 -3.59 -1.30
C ASP A 96 -12.31 -3.28 -2.05
N LEU A 97 -11.19 -3.21 -1.33
CA LEU A 97 -9.93 -2.76 -1.90
C LEU A 97 -9.43 -3.71 -3.01
N ALA A 98 -9.63 -5.01 -2.85
CA ALA A 98 -9.23 -5.98 -3.86
C ALA A 98 -10.04 -5.80 -5.15
N GLU A 99 -11.34 -5.60 -5.03
CA GLU A 99 -12.21 -5.35 -6.18
C GLU A 99 -11.89 -4.03 -6.87
N GLU A 100 -11.64 -2.98 -6.10
CA GLU A 100 -11.25 -1.68 -6.66
C GLU A 100 -9.91 -1.79 -7.41
N LEU A 101 -8.96 -2.56 -6.87
CA LEU A 101 -7.70 -2.83 -7.56
C LEU A 101 -7.93 -3.53 -8.89
N LYS A 102 -8.76 -4.57 -8.92
CA LYS A 102 -9.06 -5.33 -10.14
C LYS A 102 -9.71 -4.47 -11.21
N LYS A 103 -10.68 -3.64 -10.82
CA LYS A 103 -11.33 -2.70 -11.74
C LYS A 103 -10.32 -1.72 -12.32
N LYS A 104 -9.46 -1.18 -11.48
CA LYS A 104 -8.45 -0.20 -11.92
C LYS A 104 -7.43 -0.84 -12.84
N LEU A 105 -7.02 -2.06 -12.54
CA LEU A 105 -6.09 -2.80 -13.39
C LEU A 105 -6.69 -3.05 -14.78
N ALA A 106 -7.95 -3.45 -14.85
CA ALA A 106 -8.63 -3.64 -16.14
C ALA A 106 -8.69 -2.34 -16.94
N THR A 107 -9.01 -1.22 -16.29
CA THR A 107 -9.00 0.09 -16.93
C THR A 107 -7.61 0.45 -17.45
N ASN A 108 -6.58 0.17 -16.66
CA ASN A 108 -5.20 0.47 -17.06
C ASN A 108 -4.72 -0.42 -18.22
N GLU A 109 -5.18 -1.65 -18.29
CA GLU A 109 -4.88 -2.53 -19.44
C GLU A 109 -5.45 -1.97 -20.74
N GLU A 110 -6.64 -1.35 -20.70
CA GLU A 110 -7.22 -0.67 -21.85
C GLU A 110 -6.46 0.60 -22.22
N ARG A 111 -6.09 1.42 -21.21
CA ARG A 111 -5.38 2.69 -21.41
C ARG A 111 -3.93 2.49 -21.82
N TYR A 112 -3.31 1.43 -21.34
CA TYR A 112 -1.89 1.12 -21.57
C TYR A 112 -1.75 -0.27 -22.17
N PRO A 113 -2.17 -0.48 -23.45
CA PRO A 113 -1.96 -1.77 -24.10
C PRO A 113 -0.48 -2.13 -24.09
N ALA A 114 -0.15 -3.38 -23.76
CA ALA A 114 1.23 -3.81 -23.55
C ALA A 114 2.11 -3.56 -24.78
N ASP A 115 1.57 -3.75 -25.98
CA ASP A 115 2.30 -3.55 -27.22
C ASP A 115 2.68 -2.08 -27.47
N ARG A 116 1.90 -1.13 -26.95
CA ARG A 116 2.15 0.31 -27.07
C ARG A 116 2.90 0.89 -25.90
N ALA A 117 2.59 0.41 -24.70
CA ALA A 117 3.12 0.97 -23.46
C ALA A 117 4.50 0.43 -23.10
N LYS A 118 4.91 -0.70 -23.66
CA LYS A 118 6.16 -1.36 -23.30
C LYS A 118 7.35 -0.43 -23.49
N GLY A 119 8.10 -0.22 -22.39
CA GLY A 119 9.29 0.61 -22.41
C GLY A 119 9.02 2.12 -22.37
N SER A 120 7.77 2.56 -22.14
CA SER A 120 7.41 3.97 -22.08
C SER A 120 6.63 4.29 -20.79
N ALA A 121 6.95 5.42 -20.18
CA ALA A 121 6.21 5.97 -19.02
C ALA A 121 5.22 7.06 -19.44
N ALA A 122 4.95 7.23 -20.74
CA ALA A 122 4.03 8.24 -21.24
C ALA A 122 2.59 7.96 -20.78
N LYS A 123 1.78 9.02 -20.63
CA LYS A 123 0.36 8.87 -20.33
C LYS A 123 -0.38 8.22 -21.51
N TYR A 124 -1.48 7.54 -21.19
CA TYR A 124 -2.30 6.84 -22.21
C TYR A 124 -2.79 7.76 -23.32
N THR A 125 -2.98 9.04 -23.04
CA THR A 125 -3.35 10.03 -24.05
C THR A 125 -2.33 10.16 -25.19
N ALA A 126 -1.09 9.74 -24.98
CA ALA A 126 -0.08 9.74 -26.01
C ALA A 126 -0.28 8.62 -27.05
N TYR A 127 -1.20 7.69 -26.80
CA TYR A 127 -1.50 6.56 -27.70
C TYR A 127 -2.74 6.80 -28.56
N GLU A 128 -3.46 7.89 -28.35
CA GLU A 128 -4.68 8.25 -29.09
C GLU A 128 -4.43 8.94 -30.45
#